data_51a97312c8ff949219993a269bcb44e4
#
_entry.id   51a97312c8ff949219993a269bcb44e4
#
_cell.length_a   1.000
_cell.length_b   1.000
_cell.length_c   1.000
_cell.angle_alpha   90.00
_cell.angle_beta   90.00
_cell.angle_gamma   90.00
#
_symmetry.space_group_name_H-M   'P 1'
#
loop_
_entity.id
_entity.type
_entity.pdbx_description
1 polymer ?
#
loop_
_entity_poly.entity_id
_entity_poly.type
_entity_poly.pdbx_seq_one_letter_code
_entity_poly.pdbx_strand_id
1 'polypeptide(L)'
;MHMRHTLLIVEDDIDTSEMLRVYFEAQGYRVVTATSGREALDKGRQQLPDLVLLDIRLPDIDGFEVGKRLQEDLRTSRLPVIFVTERRERDDRIAGLKLGAIDYITKPFDVQELRLRVRNALRRASSQNNAVTGLPGKKLTADRLSLLLERENWAAISVIITDLDMFNEIYGFVARDDVLRAVALILTSIVDELGSIDDFVGHPSESEFLITTTPSKVGDLVRQVEERLGQAMAYFYPIHDRETGYVTWGDDRLRRIKIPFMDVATNIALSTDGPYKDVQTLHDALTRTI
;
A
#
# COMPACT_ATOMS: atom_id res chain seq x y z
N MET A 1 -8.07 9.49 26.13
CA MET A 1 -6.95 10.43 25.89
C MET A 1 -6.59 10.28 24.42
N HIS A 2 -6.96 11.23 23.55
CA HIS A 2 -6.63 11.15 22.14
C HIS A 2 -5.11 11.34 22.00
N MET A 3 -4.39 10.33 21.52
CA MET A 3 -2.97 10.49 21.18
C MET A 3 -2.86 11.53 20.06
N ARG A 4 -2.11 12.60 20.30
CA ARG A 4 -1.86 13.64 19.31
C ARG A 4 -0.82 13.10 18.31
N HIS A 5 -1.16 13.10 17.02
CA HIS A 5 -0.18 12.76 15.98
C HIS A 5 0.99 13.74 15.97
N THR A 6 2.20 13.23 15.79
CA THR A 6 3.44 13.99 15.69
C THR A 6 3.81 14.19 14.23
N LEU A 7 3.97 15.43 13.80
CA LEU A 7 4.46 15.80 12.47
C LEU A 7 5.93 16.21 12.55
N LEU A 8 6.76 15.71 11.64
CA LEU A 8 8.09 16.25 11.39
C LEU A 8 8.01 17.17 10.18
N ILE A 9 8.30 18.46 10.36
CA ILE A 9 8.36 19.45 9.30
C ILE A 9 9.81 19.74 8.99
N VAL A 10 10.23 19.48 7.77
CA VAL A 10 11.60 19.66 7.28
C VAL A 10 11.60 20.80 6.27
N GLU A 11 12.08 21.95 6.67
CA GLU A 11 12.01 23.21 5.92
C GLU A 11 13.16 24.11 6.37
N ASP A 12 13.99 24.59 5.45
CA ASP A 12 15.13 25.45 5.75
C ASP A 12 14.74 26.94 5.85
N ASP A 13 13.64 27.34 5.22
CA ASP A 13 13.06 28.66 5.42
C ASP A 13 12.36 28.77 6.78
N ILE A 14 12.94 29.60 7.66
CA ILE A 14 12.51 29.74 9.03
C ILE A 14 11.06 30.25 9.13
N ASP A 15 10.66 31.20 8.27
CA ASP A 15 9.33 31.79 8.31
C ASP A 15 8.27 30.79 7.88
N THR A 16 8.52 30.02 6.82
CA THR A 16 7.66 28.91 6.37
C THR A 16 7.55 27.82 7.42
N SER A 17 8.69 27.41 8.00
CA SER A 17 8.74 26.39 9.07
C SER A 17 7.92 26.80 10.28
N GLU A 18 8.08 28.03 10.74
CA GLU A 18 7.36 28.55 11.90
C GLU A 18 5.86 28.74 11.61
N MET A 19 5.49 29.24 10.43
CA MET A 19 4.09 29.35 10.00
C MET A 19 3.42 27.98 9.99
N LEU A 20 4.05 26.96 9.43
CA LEU A 20 3.52 25.60 9.40
C LEU A 20 3.43 25.00 10.83
N ARG A 21 4.47 25.22 11.66
CA ARG A 21 4.48 24.77 13.07
C ARG A 21 3.27 25.32 13.83
N VAL A 22 3.12 26.64 13.84
CA VAL A 22 2.03 27.32 14.55
C VAL A 22 0.67 26.84 14.04
N TYR A 23 0.52 26.73 12.72
CA TYR A 23 -0.73 26.29 12.12
C TYR A 23 -1.11 24.86 12.55
N PHE A 24 -0.18 23.89 12.43
CA PHE A 24 -0.48 22.50 12.78
C PHE A 24 -0.60 22.26 14.27
N GLU A 25 0.14 23.00 15.12
CA GLU A 25 -0.05 22.98 16.57
C GLU A 25 -1.45 23.47 16.97
N ALA A 26 -1.94 24.54 16.33
CA ALA A 26 -3.31 25.02 16.51
C ALA A 26 -4.38 24.01 16.04
N GLN A 27 -4.05 23.10 15.12
CA GLN A 27 -4.92 21.99 14.71
C GLN A 27 -4.81 20.76 15.63
N GLY A 28 -4.01 20.83 16.70
CA GLY A 28 -3.90 19.77 17.71
C GLY A 28 -2.82 18.73 17.42
N TYR A 29 -1.95 18.93 16.43
CA TYR A 29 -0.77 18.09 16.19
C TYR A 29 0.36 18.46 17.17
N ARG A 30 1.24 17.50 17.44
CA ARG A 30 2.57 17.78 17.98
C ARG A 30 3.51 18.02 16.79
N VAL A 31 4.26 19.10 16.79
CA VAL A 31 5.16 19.41 15.67
C VAL A 31 6.61 19.36 16.13
N VAL A 32 7.44 18.74 15.33
CA VAL A 32 8.89 18.74 15.39
C VAL A 32 9.40 19.36 14.10
N THR A 33 10.30 20.32 14.18
CA THR A 33 10.87 20.98 13.00
C THR A 33 12.32 20.53 12.79
N ALA A 34 12.77 20.49 11.54
CA ALA A 34 14.17 20.32 11.15
C ALA A 34 14.48 21.29 10.02
N THR A 35 15.66 21.91 10.03
CA THR A 35 16.10 22.90 9.05
C THR A 35 17.07 22.33 8.02
N SER A 36 17.41 21.05 8.13
CA SER A 36 18.33 20.36 7.23
C SER A 36 17.97 18.88 7.10
N GLY A 37 18.47 18.25 6.05
CA GLY A 37 18.22 16.83 5.80
C GLY A 37 18.85 15.91 6.85
N ARG A 38 20.05 16.23 7.37
CA ARG A 38 20.69 15.46 8.45
C ARG A 38 19.88 15.54 9.73
N GLU A 39 19.45 16.75 10.10
CA GLU A 39 18.61 16.95 11.27
C GLU A 39 17.28 16.19 11.16
N ALA A 40 16.71 16.17 9.95
CA ALA A 40 15.49 15.41 9.66
C ALA A 40 15.64 13.91 9.87
N LEU A 41 16.74 13.32 9.40
CA LEU A 41 17.04 11.90 9.59
C LEU A 41 17.24 11.56 11.08
N ASP A 42 17.98 12.40 11.82
CA ASP A 42 18.21 12.19 13.24
C ASP A 42 16.92 12.29 14.06
N LYS A 43 16.11 13.34 13.81
CA LYS A 43 14.82 13.53 14.48
C LYS A 43 13.80 12.46 14.09
N GLY A 44 13.79 12.04 12.83
CA GLY A 44 12.96 10.93 12.36
C GLY A 44 13.19 9.65 13.14
N ARG A 45 14.46 9.30 13.38
CA ARG A 45 14.86 8.10 14.15
C ARG A 45 14.59 8.21 15.63
N GLN A 46 14.79 9.37 16.22
CA GLN A 46 14.69 9.58 17.66
C GLN A 46 13.24 9.74 18.12
N GLN A 47 12.43 10.45 17.36
CA GLN A 47 11.09 10.84 17.77
C GLN A 47 9.96 10.04 17.13
N LEU A 48 10.30 9.26 16.08
CA LEU A 48 9.36 8.40 15.34
C LEU A 48 8.02 9.14 15.06
N PRO A 49 8.05 10.21 14.25
CA PRO A 49 6.85 10.96 13.94
C PRO A 49 5.81 10.10 13.18
N ASP A 50 4.57 10.55 13.16
CA ASP A 50 3.50 9.86 12.41
C ASP A 50 3.47 10.27 10.93
N LEU A 51 4.08 11.40 10.55
CA LEU A 51 4.17 11.90 9.18
C LEU A 51 5.30 12.91 9.04
N VAL A 52 5.94 12.94 7.86
CA VAL A 52 6.97 13.93 7.49
C VAL A 52 6.45 14.84 6.38
N LEU A 53 6.49 16.15 6.61
CA LEU A 53 6.41 17.17 5.58
C LEU A 53 7.83 17.55 5.21
N LEU A 54 8.23 17.39 3.96
CA LEU A 54 9.62 17.44 3.55
C LEU A 54 9.83 18.34 2.34
N ASP A 55 10.59 19.44 2.52
CA ASP A 55 11.07 20.19 1.36
C ASP A 55 12.16 19.41 0.62
N ILE A 56 12.18 19.55 -0.68
CA ILE A 56 13.20 18.96 -1.55
C ILE A 56 14.48 19.78 -1.50
N ARG A 57 14.36 21.11 -1.46
CA ARG A 57 15.51 22.00 -1.39
C ARG A 57 15.96 22.20 0.04
N LEU A 58 16.96 21.47 0.45
CA LEU A 58 17.57 21.60 1.77
C LEU A 58 19.06 21.96 1.62
N PRO A 59 19.66 22.61 2.62
CA PRO A 59 21.01 23.16 2.48
C PRO A 59 22.14 22.11 2.43
N ASP A 60 21.89 20.88 2.86
CA ASP A 60 22.90 19.83 3.02
C ASP A 60 22.65 18.57 2.20
N ILE A 61 21.44 18.04 2.21
CA ILE A 61 21.05 16.81 1.51
C ILE A 61 19.72 17.09 0.79
N ASP A 62 19.61 16.74 -0.49
CA ASP A 62 18.35 16.84 -1.25
C ASP A 62 17.23 16.04 -0.56
N GLY A 63 16.03 16.62 -0.51
CA GLY A 63 14.89 16.01 0.18
C GLY A 63 14.49 14.65 -0.37
N PHE A 64 14.70 14.38 -1.66
CA PHE A 64 14.49 13.05 -2.21
C PHE A 64 15.44 12.02 -1.61
N GLU A 65 16.71 12.37 -1.41
CA GLU A 65 17.68 11.51 -0.74
C GLU A 65 17.32 11.31 0.74
N VAL A 66 16.80 12.36 1.42
CA VAL A 66 16.28 12.23 2.80
C VAL A 66 15.11 11.25 2.82
N GLY A 67 14.14 11.41 1.93
CA GLY A 67 12.99 10.52 1.81
C GLY A 67 13.41 9.07 1.57
N LYS A 68 14.36 8.84 0.66
CA LYS A 68 14.93 7.52 0.38
C LYS A 68 15.57 6.89 1.62
N ARG A 69 16.43 7.63 2.36
CA ARG A 69 17.07 7.13 3.58
C ARG A 69 16.10 6.83 4.70
N LEU A 70 15.01 7.62 4.82
CA LEU A 70 13.93 7.32 5.76
C LEU A 70 13.25 5.99 5.43
N GLN A 71 13.07 5.66 4.14
CA GLN A 71 12.45 4.41 3.72
C GLN A 71 13.38 3.20 3.82
N GLU A 72 14.68 3.38 3.66
CA GLU A 72 15.70 2.31 3.82
C GLU A 72 15.92 1.92 5.29
N ASP A 73 15.57 2.79 6.24
CA ASP A 73 15.70 2.53 7.67
C ASP A 73 14.44 1.80 8.20
N LEU A 74 14.63 0.61 8.78
CA LEU A 74 13.54 -0.25 9.28
C LEU A 74 12.60 0.45 10.27
N ARG A 75 13.07 1.45 11.02
CA ARG A 75 12.26 2.19 12.00
C ARG A 75 11.39 3.26 11.36
N THR A 76 11.83 3.83 10.24
CA THR A 76 11.19 4.95 9.56
C THR A 76 10.62 4.57 8.18
N SER A 77 10.84 3.35 7.71
CA SER A 77 10.42 2.85 6.38
C SER A 77 8.93 2.98 6.10
N ARG A 78 8.10 3.03 7.13
CA ARG A 78 6.63 3.16 7.01
C ARG A 78 6.11 4.58 7.24
N LEU A 79 7.01 5.55 7.47
CA LEU A 79 6.60 6.93 7.68
C LEU A 79 6.01 7.52 6.40
N PRO A 80 4.78 8.01 6.43
CA PRO A 80 4.23 8.74 5.30
C PRO A 80 5.00 10.04 5.07
N VAL A 81 5.50 10.23 3.86
CA VAL A 81 6.21 11.44 3.43
C VAL A 81 5.34 12.22 2.45
N ILE A 82 5.14 13.51 2.71
CA ILE A 82 4.55 14.46 1.77
C ILE A 82 5.64 15.46 1.39
N PHE A 83 5.98 15.54 0.11
CA PHE A 83 6.90 16.56 -0.37
C PHE A 83 6.19 17.91 -0.51
N VAL A 84 6.82 18.98 0.01
CA VAL A 84 6.33 20.38 -0.05
C VAL A 84 7.44 21.22 -0.67
N THR A 85 7.33 21.61 -1.94
CA THR A 85 8.48 22.22 -2.65
C THR A 85 8.09 23.16 -3.77
N GLU A 86 9.03 24.04 -4.17
CA GLU A 86 8.89 24.92 -5.33
C GLU A 86 9.02 24.21 -6.68
N ARG A 87 9.57 23.00 -6.72
CA ARG A 87 9.74 22.24 -7.96
C ARG A 87 8.39 21.84 -8.55
N ARG A 88 8.16 22.27 -9.81
CA ARG A 88 6.90 22.06 -10.55
C ARG A 88 7.04 21.04 -11.67
N GLU A 89 8.23 20.55 -11.92
CA GLU A 89 8.49 19.67 -13.05
C GLU A 89 7.80 18.31 -12.82
N ARG A 90 7.21 17.79 -13.91
CA ARG A 90 6.50 16.52 -13.91
C ARG A 90 7.41 15.36 -13.48
N ASP A 91 8.69 15.44 -13.88
CA ASP A 91 9.69 14.41 -13.60
C ASP A 91 10.08 14.36 -12.11
N ASP A 92 10.18 15.52 -11.43
CA ASP A 92 10.41 15.60 -9.99
C ASP A 92 9.24 14.99 -9.20
N ARG A 93 8.01 15.25 -9.66
CA ARG A 93 6.80 14.67 -9.05
C ARG A 93 6.75 13.14 -9.22
N ILE A 94 7.11 12.66 -10.40
CA ILE A 94 7.21 11.21 -10.68
C ILE A 94 8.33 10.59 -9.86
N ALA A 95 9.49 11.26 -9.72
CA ALA A 95 10.60 10.79 -8.89
C ALA A 95 10.21 10.65 -7.41
N GLY A 96 9.54 11.67 -6.84
CA GLY A 96 9.07 11.63 -5.45
C GLY A 96 8.06 10.51 -5.18
N LEU A 97 7.14 10.30 -6.10
CA LEU A 97 6.15 9.23 -6.01
C LEU A 97 6.78 7.84 -6.21
N LYS A 98 7.78 7.69 -7.09
CA LYS A 98 8.56 6.44 -7.25
C LYS A 98 9.36 6.07 -6.00
N LEU A 99 9.74 7.04 -5.18
CA LEU A 99 10.37 6.84 -3.88
C LEU A 99 9.36 6.48 -2.76
N GLY A 100 8.10 6.15 -3.11
CA GLY A 100 7.09 5.75 -2.12
C GLY A 100 6.50 6.91 -1.31
N ALA A 101 6.71 8.18 -1.70
CA ALA A 101 6.00 9.30 -1.08
C ALA A 101 4.49 9.16 -1.27
N ILE A 102 3.74 9.46 -0.22
CA ILE A 102 2.26 9.35 -0.27
C ILE A 102 1.65 10.49 -1.08
N ASP A 103 2.29 11.68 -1.07
CA ASP A 103 1.76 12.84 -1.78
C ASP A 103 2.86 13.90 -2.07
N TYR A 104 2.50 14.89 -2.88
CA TYR A 104 3.36 15.98 -3.33
C TYR A 104 2.55 17.27 -3.44
N ILE A 105 3.02 18.38 -2.89
CA ILE A 105 2.40 19.69 -3.00
C ILE A 105 3.43 20.75 -3.41
N THR A 106 3.05 21.65 -4.33
CA THR A 106 3.93 22.71 -4.83
C THR A 106 3.69 24.03 -4.11
N LYS A 107 4.78 24.73 -3.78
CA LYS A 107 4.75 26.11 -3.29
C LYS A 107 4.47 27.08 -4.46
N PRO A 108 3.66 28.16 -4.27
CA PRO A 108 2.85 28.42 -3.10
C PRO A 108 1.65 27.47 -3.01
N PHE A 109 1.29 27.05 -1.79
CA PHE A 109 0.18 26.15 -1.51
C PHE A 109 -0.84 26.79 -0.57
N ASP A 110 -2.07 26.31 -0.64
CA ASP A 110 -3.07 26.58 0.38
C ASP A 110 -2.83 25.70 1.60
N VAL A 111 -2.67 26.32 2.74
CA VAL A 111 -2.44 25.63 4.03
C VAL A 111 -3.60 24.71 4.40
N GLN A 112 -4.83 25.04 3.98
CA GLN A 112 -5.99 24.16 4.20
C GLN A 112 -5.92 22.91 3.30
N GLU A 113 -5.46 23.06 2.05
CA GLU A 113 -5.20 21.92 1.18
C GLU A 113 -4.12 21.01 1.78
N LEU A 114 -3.00 21.58 2.25
CA LEU A 114 -1.95 20.82 2.91
C LEU A 114 -2.49 20.07 4.13
N ARG A 115 -3.31 20.71 4.98
CA ARG A 115 -3.95 20.07 6.12
C ARG A 115 -4.82 18.87 5.72
N LEU A 116 -5.59 18.99 4.63
CA LEU A 116 -6.42 17.90 4.13
C LEU A 116 -5.56 16.70 3.69
N ARG A 117 -4.44 16.97 3.02
CA ARG A 117 -3.48 15.95 2.59
C ARG A 117 -2.83 15.26 3.79
N VAL A 118 -2.35 16.01 4.78
CA VAL A 118 -1.81 15.48 6.04
C VAL A 118 -2.84 14.59 6.74
N ARG A 119 -4.06 15.06 6.92
CA ARG A 119 -5.13 14.30 7.55
C ARG A 119 -5.43 12.99 6.78
N ASN A 120 -5.47 13.05 5.46
CA ASN A 120 -5.73 11.88 4.63
C ASN A 120 -4.57 10.88 4.68
N ALA A 121 -3.31 11.35 4.67
CA ALA A 121 -2.12 10.52 4.81
C ALA A 121 -2.08 9.81 6.16
N LEU A 122 -2.29 10.54 7.27
CA LEU A 122 -2.37 9.97 8.61
C LEU A 122 -3.53 8.97 8.74
N ARG A 123 -4.69 9.28 8.17
CA ARG A 123 -5.83 8.36 8.16
C ARG A 123 -5.51 7.07 7.40
N ARG A 124 -4.80 7.15 6.28
CA ARG A 124 -4.34 5.97 5.54
C ARG A 124 -3.33 5.16 6.35
N ALA A 125 -2.36 5.80 6.98
CA ALA A 125 -1.34 5.17 7.82
C ALA A 125 -1.94 4.53 9.10
N SER A 126 -2.92 5.17 9.73
CA SER A 126 -3.61 4.68 10.93
C SER A 126 -4.83 3.80 10.62
N SER A 127 -5.24 3.72 9.37
CA SER A 127 -6.38 2.90 8.94
C SER A 127 -6.03 1.42 9.08
N GLN A 128 -6.92 0.67 9.73
CA GLN A 128 -6.85 -0.78 9.74
C GLN A 128 -7.17 -1.39 8.37
N ASN A 129 -7.58 -0.55 7.43
CA ASN A 129 -7.85 -0.93 6.04
C ASN A 129 -6.62 -0.70 5.17
N ASN A 130 -6.50 -1.49 4.11
CA ASN A 130 -5.48 -1.31 3.08
C ASN A 130 -5.63 0.06 2.39
N ALA A 131 -4.53 0.79 2.27
CA ALA A 131 -4.55 2.18 1.76
C ALA A 131 -4.92 2.30 0.27
N VAL A 132 -4.66 1.24 -0.52
CA VAL A 132 -4.93 1.20 -1.96
C VAL A 132 -6.37 0.80 -2.24
N THR A 133 -6.82 -0.30 -1.63
CA THR A 133 -8.11 -0.93 -1.95
C THR A 133 -9.25 -0.54 -1.02
N GLY A 134 -8.93 -0.02 0.18
CA GLY A 134 -9.93 0.25 1.21
C GLY A 134 -10.45 -1.00 1.93
N LEU A 135 -10.08 -2.20 1.51
CA LEU A 135 -10.44 -3.44 2.18
C LEU A 135 -9.74 -3.56 3.54
N PRO A 136 -10.30 -4.37 4.47
CA PRO A 136 -9.62 -4.74 5.70
C PRO A 136 -8.17 -5.15 5.47
N GLY A 137 -7.23 -4.45 6.13
CA GLY A 137 -5.80 -4.69 6.00
C GLY A 137 -5.29 -5.80 6.93
N LYS A 138 -3.98 -5.90 7.07
CA LYS A 138 -3.28 -6.97 7.79
C LYS A 138 -3.84 -7.25 9.19
N LYS A 139 -4.07 -6.20 9.99
CA LYS A 139 -4.56 -6.36 11.37
C LYS A 139 -5.97 -6.93 11.41
N LEU A 140 -6.93 -6.32 10.68
CA LEU A 140 -8.32 -6.79 10.65
C LEU A 140 -8.43 -8.19 10.06
N THR A 141 -7.60 -8.53 9.08
CA THR A 141 -7.53 -9.87 8.52
C THR A 141 -7.02 -10.89 9.54
N ALA A 142 -5.96 -10.55 10.28
CA ALA A 142 -5.47 -11.42 11.36
C ALA A 142 -6.50 -11.60 12.48
N ASP A 143 -7.19 -10.53 12.90
CA ASP A 143 -8.27 -10.60 13.88
C ASP A 143 -9.42 -11.50 13.36
N ARG A 144 -9.76 -11.40 12.07
CA ARG A 144 -10.77 -12.27 11.44
C ARG A 144 -10.35 -13.73 11.45
N LEU A 145 -9.10 -14.04 11.08
CA LEU A 145 -8.58 -15.42 11.13
C LEU A 145 -8.56 -15.98 12.55
N SER A 146 -8.21 -15.17 13.56
CA SER A 146 -8.29 -15.56 14.96
C SER A 146 -9.70 -16.00 15.36
N LEU A 147 -10.71 -15.22 14.96
CA LEU A 147 -12.11 -15.54 15.23
C LEU A 147 -12.59 -16.82 14.49
N LEU A 148 -12.02 -17.11 13.32
CA LEU A 148 -12.35 -18.34 12.59
C LEU A 148 -11.83 -19.58 13.33
N LEU A 149 -10.64 -19.53 13.92
CA LEU A 149 -10.06 -20.65 14.66
C LEU A 149 -10.88 -21.06 15.89
N GLU A 150 -11.72 -20.16 16.42
CA GLU A 150 -12.64 -20.40 17.53
C GLU A 150 -14.00 -21.01 17.07
N ARG A 151 -14.21 -21.14 15.75
CA ARG A 151 -15.48 -21.60 15.15
C ARG A 151 -15.32 -22.97 14.49
N GLU A 152 -16.45 -23.57 14.20
CA GLU A 152 -16.57 -24.76 13.35
C GLU A 152 -17.10 -24.34 11.96
N ASN A 153 -16.88 -25.20 10.95
CA ASN A 153 -17.48 -25.08 9.63
C ASN A 153 -17.12 -23.77 8.89
N TRP A 154 -15.84 -23.43 8.85
CA TRP A 154 -15.31 -22.29 8.09
C TRP A 154 -14.36 -22.72 6.97
N ALA A 155 -14.20 -21.84 6.01
CA ALA A 155 -13.18 -21.91 4.97
C ALA A 155 -12.49 -20.54 4.83
N ALA A 156 -11.20 -20.56 4.49
CA ALA A 156 -10.42 -19.40 4.09
C ALA A 156 -9.81 -19.67 2.72
N ILE A 157 -9.86 -18.65 1.84
CA ILE A 157 -9.32 -18.68 0.48
C ILE A 157 -8.32 -17.53 0.39
N SER A 158 -7.05 -17.84 0.14
CA SER A 158 -6.05 -16.85 -0.26
C SER A 158 -6.08 -16.71 -1.76
N VAL A 159 -6.07 -15.46 -2.24
CA VAL A 159 -6.01 -15.11 -3.66
C VAL A 159 -4.75 -14.27 -3.84
N ILE A 160 -3.76 -14.80 -4.54
CA ILE A 160 -2.44 -14.19 -4.71
C ILE A 160 -2.27 -13.77 -6.17
N ILE A 161 -1.90 -12.52 -6.39
CA ILE A 161 -1.53 -12.03 -7.71
C ILE A 161 -0.05 -12.30 -7.91
N THR A 162 0.28 -13.19 -8.84
CA THR A 162 1.66 -13.51 -9.18
C THR A 162 2.24 -12.44 -10.12
N ASP A 163 3.56 -12.28 -10.10
CA ASP A 163 4.31 -11.35 -10.96
C ASP A 163 3.90 -9.86 -10.85
N LEU A 164 3.17 -9.49 -9.79
CA LEU A 164 2.75 -8.11 -9.54
C LEU A 164 3.95 -7.16 -9.35
N ASP A 165 5.03 -7.62 -8.74
CA ASP A 165 6.26 -6.83 -8.55
C ASP A 165 6.91 -6.51 -9.90
N MET A 166 6.97 -7.48 -10.81
CA MET A 166 7.49 -7.27 -12.14
C MET A 166 6.60 -6.32 -12.95
N PHE A 167 5.29 -6.45 -12.83
CA PHE A 167 4.35 -5.48 -13.42
C PHE A 167 4.57 -4.08 -12.88
N ASN A 168 4.78 -3.93 -11.57
CA ASN A 168 5.08 -2.66 -10.93
C ASN A 168 6.41 -2.04 -11.43
N GLU A 169 7.44 -2.86 -11.63
CA GLU A 169 8.72 -2.39 -12.20
C GLU A 169 8.57 -1.84 -13.62
N ILE A 170 7.74 -2.46 -14.43
CA ILE A 170 7.56 -2.10 -15.85
C ILE A 170 6.60 -0.93 -16.03
N TYR A 171 5.44 -0.95 -15.36
CA TYR A 171 4.34 0.00 -15.58
C TYR A 171 4.18 1.01 -14.45
N GLY A 172 4.88 0.83 -13.35
CA GLY A 172 4.89 1.72 -12.20
C GLY A 172 3.73 1.51 -11.22
N PHE A 173 3.89 2.11 -10.04
CA PHE A 173 3.02 1.89 -8.90
C PHE A 173 1.56 2.35 -9.13
N VAL A 174 1.33 3.34 -10.00
CA VAL A 174 -0.05 3.80 -10.31
C VAL A 174 -0.82 2.70 -11.02
N ALA A 175 -0.20 2.05 -12.02
CA ALA A 175 -0.80 0.93 -12.73
C ALA A 175 -1.01 -0.28 -11.80
N ARG A 176 -0.02 -0.57 -10.93
CA ARG A 176 -0.15 -1.61 -9.89
C ARG A 176 -1.34 -1.34 -8.96
N ASP A 177 -1.48 -0.10 -8.48
CA ASP A 177 -2.57 0.26 -7.58
C ASP A 177 -3.94 0.16 -8.26
N ASP A 178 -4.02 0.43 -9.58
CA ASP A 178 -5.24 0.25 -10.37
C ASP A 178 -5.61 -1.24 -10.51
N VAL A 179 -4.61 -2.13 -10.72
CA VAL A 179 -4.81 -3.59 -10.65
C VAL A 179 -5.40 -3.99 -9.31
N LEU A 180 -4.78 -3.58 -8.21
CA LEU A 180 -5.23 -3.94 -6.86
C LEU A 180 -6.65 -3.45 -6.57
N ARG A 181 -7.00 -2.23 -6.99
CA ARG A 181 -8.37 -1.70 -6.84
C ARG A 181 -9.39 -2.50 -7.65
N ALA A 182 -9.05 -2.87 -8.89
CA ALA A 182 -9.94 -3.66 -9.73
C ALA A 182 -10.13 -5.07 -9.17
N VAL A 183 -9.05 -5.73 -8.70
CA VAL A 183 -9.14 -7.03 -8.03
C VAL A 183 -10.02 -6.95 -6.79
N ALA A 184 -9.83 -5.94 -5.93
CA ALA A 184 -10.67 -5.73 -4.76
C ALA A 184 -12.17 -5.61 -5.10
N LEU A 185 -12.50 -4.86 -6.15
CA LEU A 185 -13.88 -4.69 -6.62
C LEU A 185 -14.45 -6.01 -7.16
N ILE A 186 -13.68 -6.76 -7.95
CA ILE A 186 -14.10 -8.05 -8.50
C ILE A 186 -14.35 -9.05 -7.37
N LEU A 187 -13.43 -9.18 -6.41
CA LEU A 187 -13.57 -10.09 -5.27
C LEU A 187 -14.79 -9.73 -4.41
N THR A 188 -14.99 -8.45 -4.13
CA THR A 188 -16.15 -7.99 -3.36
C THR A 188 -17.45 -8.32 -4.10
N SER A 189 -17.52 -8.05 -5.42
CA SER A 189 -18.70 -8.40 -6.23
C SER A 189 -18.99 -9.90 -6.21
N ILE A 190 -17.97 -10.76 -6.33
CA ILE A 190 -18.14 -12.21 -6.28
C ILE A 190 -18.69 -12.66 -4.92
N VAL A 191 -18.15 -12.11 -3.84
CA VAL A 191 -18.61 -12.44 -2.49
C VAL A 191 -20.02 -11.91 -2.23
N ASP A 192 -20.35 -10.72 -2.71
CA ASP A 192 -21.72 -10.18 -2.62
C ASP A 192 -22.74 -11.01 -3.40
N GLU A 193 -22.34 -11.58 -4.55
CA GLU A 193 -23.22 -12.39 -5.41
C GLU A 193 -23.42 -13.84 -4.86
N LEU A 194 -22.36 -14.47 -4.36
CA LEU A 194 -22.33 -15.90 -4.03
C LEU A 194 -22.16 -16.17 -2.53
N GLY A 195 -21.65 -15.19 -1.80
CA GLY A 195 -21.33 -15.29 -0.39
C GLY A 195 -22.54 -15.21 0.54
N SER A 196 -22.27 -14.97 1.79
CA SER A 196 -23.24 -14.71 2.86
C SER A 196 -22.87 -13.44 3.60
N ILE A 197 -23.77 -12.96 4.45
CA ILE A 197 -23.58 -11.74 5.24
C ILE A 197 -22.36 -11.84 6.19
N ASP A 198 -21.97 -13.07 6.57
CA ASP A 198 -20.82 -13.33 7.43
C ASP A 198 -19.51 -13.51 6.68
N ASP A 199 -19.53 -13.51 5.35
CA ASP A 199 -18.32 -13.66 4.55
C ASP A 199 -17.49 -12.38 4.62
N PHE A 200 -16.19 -12.50 4.43
CA PHE A 200 -15.25 -11.41 4.61
C PHE A 200 -14.26 -11.39 3.46
N VAL A 201 -13.92 -10.19 3.00
CA VAL A 201 -12.84 -9.94 2.04
C VAL A 201 -11.83 -9.01 2.67
N GLY A 202 -10.55 -9.39 2.68
CA GLY A 202 -9.43 -8.60 3.20
C GLY A 202 -8.28 -8.50 2.22
N HIS A 203 -7.39 -7.52 2.43
CA HIS A 203 -6.17 -7.30 1.67
C HIS A 203 -4.99 -7.15 2.65
N PRO A 204 -4.45 -8.27 3.16
CA PRO A 204 -3.46 -8.27 4.24
C PRO A 204 -2.05 -7.90 3.81
N SER A 205 -1.67 -8.13 2.55
CA SER A 205 -0.32 -7.85 2.04
C SER A 205 -0.37 -7.23 0.65
N GLU A 206 0.79 -7.02 0.00
CA GLU A 206 0.87 -6.28 -1.26
C GLU A 206 0.18 -6.99 -2.44
N SER A 207 0.25 -8.32 -2.49
CA SER A 207 -0.29 -9.12 -3.60
C SER A 207 -1.34 -10.13 -3.18
N GLU A 208 -1.65 -10.22 -1.86
CA GLU A 208 -2.54 -11.24 -1.32
C GLU A 208 -3.87 -10.64 -0.88
N PHE A 209 -4.95 -11.27 -1.30
CA PHE A 209 -6.30 -11.06 -0.77
C PHE A 209 -6.76 -12.30 -0.02
N LEU A 210 -7.63 -12.11 0.96
CA LEU A 210 -8.20 -13.20 1.75
C LEU A 210 -9.73 -13.14 1.70
N ILE A 211 -10.35 -14.29 1.42
CA ILE A 211 -11.79 -14.45 1.56
C ILE A 211 -12.04 -15.47 2.68
N THR A 212 -12.98 -15.18 3.59
CA THR A 212 -13.46 -16.17 4.55
C THR A 212 -14.92 -16.46 4.30
N THR A 213 -15.30 -17.74 4.32
CA THR A 213 -16.64 -18.22 3.99
C THR A 213 -16.94 -19.56 4.66
N THR A 214 -17.97 -20.25 4.20
CA THR A 214 -18.29 -21.63 4.61
C THR A 214 -17.76 -22.64 3.57
N PRO A 215 -17.40 -23.88 3.97
CA PRO A 215 -16.88 -24.89 3.05
C PRO A 215 -17.78 -25.18 1.85
N SER A 216 -19.09 -25.09 2.01
CA SER A 216 -20.06 -25.33 0.92
C SER A 216 -19.99 -24.34 -0.24
N LYS A 217 -19.42 -23.14 -0.02
CA LYS A 217 -19.33 -22.06 -1.02
C LYS A 217 -17.98 -21.96 -1.71
N VAL A 218 -16.97 -22.66 -1.19
CA VAL A 218 -15.58 -22.56 -1.67
C VAL A 218 -15.48 -22.85 -3.17
N GLY A 219 -16.11 -23.94 -3.64
CA GLY A 219 -16.01 -24.35 -5.05
C GLY A 219 -16.55 -23.31 -6.04
N ASP A 220 -17.67 -22.68 -5.72
CA ASP A 220 -18.28 -21.64 -6.57
C ASP A 220 -17.49 -20.33 -6.50
N LEU A 221 -17.04 -19.94 -5.31
CA LEU A 221 -16.23 -18.72 -5.13
C LEU A 221 -14.89 -18.85 -5.87
N VAL A 222 -14.13 -19.93 -5.67
CA VAL A 222 -12.83 -20.14 -6.32
C VAL A 222 -12.98 -20.14 -7.84
N ARG A 223 -13.96 -20.88 -8.37
CA ARG A 223 -14.22 -20.90 -9.82
C ARG A 223 -14.48 -19.50 -10.38
N GLN A 224 -15.31 -18.69 -9.72
CA GLN A 224 -15.60 -17.33 -10.17
C GLN A 224 -14.42 -16.38 -10.00
N VAL A 225 -13.62 -16.55 -8.94
CA VAL A 225 -12.38 -15.79 -8.74
C VAL A 225 -11.40 -16.07 -9.88
N GLU A 226 -11.12 -17.33 -10.17
CA GLU A 226 -10.18 -17.73 -11.23
C GLU A 226 -10.67 -17.29 -12.61
N GLU A 227 -11.95 -17.46 -12.91
CA GLU A 227 -12.54 -17.05 -14.19
C GLU A 227 -12.50 -15.54 -14.40
N ARG A 228 -13.05 -14.76 -13.45
CA ARG A 228 -13.17 -13.30 -13.63
C ARG A 228 -11.83 -12.59 -13.53
N LEU A 229 -10.97 -12.99 -12.59
CA LEU A 229 -9.63 -12.39 -12.48
C LEU A 229 -8.73 -12.83 -13.62
N GLY A 230 -8.73 -14.12 -14.01
CA GLY A 230 -7.95 -14.59 -15.15
C GLY A 230 -8.30 -13.85 -16.45
N GLN A 231 -9.60 -13.58 -16.69
CA GLN A 231 -10.04 -12.74 -17.80
C GLN A 231 -9.60 -11.27 -17.64
N ALA A 232 -9.62 -10.72 -16.43
CA ALA A 232 -9.29 -9.32 -16.17
C ALA A 232 -7.80 -9.02 -16.30
N MET A 233 -6.90 -9.95 -15.93
CA MET A 233 -5.44 -9.71 -15.86
C MET A 233 -4.87 -9.18 -17.18
N ALA A 234 -5.27 -9.71 -18.31
CA ALA A 234 -4.78 -9.26 -19.62
C ALA A 234 -5.15 -7.79 -19.92
N TYR A 235 -6.26 -7.28 -19.38
CA TYR A 235 -6.73 -5.92 -19.67
C TYR A 235 -5.90 -4.82 -19.00
N PHE A 236 -5.06 -5.16 -18.01
CA PHE A 236 -4.15 -4.20 -17.38
C PHE A 236 -2.92 -3.89 -18.24
N TYR A 237 -2.69 -4.66 -19.31
CA TYR A 237 -1.58 -4.46 -20.22
C TYR A 237 -1.98 -3.62 -21.44
N PRO A 238 -1.04 -2.83 -22.00
CA PRO A 238 -1.24 -2.12 -23.26
C PRO A 238 -1.66 -3.08 -24.41
N ILE A 239 -2.36 -2.56 -25.40
CA ILE A 239 -2.86 -3.36 -26.54
C ILE A 239 -1.74 -4.13 -27.21
N HIS A 240 -0.57 -3.48 -27.41
CA HIS A 240 0.58 -4.13 -28.05
C HIS A 240 1.06 -5.37 -27.29
N ASP A 241 1.14 -5.30 -25.96
CA ASP A 241 1.60 -6.43 -25.14
C ASP A 241 0.55 -7.55 -25.12
N ARG A 242 -0.75 -7.18 -25.12
CA ARG A 242 -1.86 -8.14 -25.21
C ARG A 242 -1.84 -8.94 -26.53
N GLU A 243 -1.50 -8.30 -27.64
CA GLU A 243 -1.42 -8.96 -28.95
C GLU A 243 -0.25 -9.95 -29.02
N THR A 244 0.84 -9.67 -28.30
CA THR A 244 2.01 -10.56 -28.24
C THR A 244 1.87 -11.68 -27.22
N GLY A 245 1.01 -11.51 -26.19
CA GLY A 245 0.81 -12.48 -25.11
C GLY A 245 1.91 -12.50 -24.05
N TYR A 246 2.84 -11.53 -24.08
CA TYR A 246 3.93 -11.39 -23.11
C TYR A 246 4.48 -9.96 -23.14
N VAL A 247 5.15 -9.55 -22.06
CA VAL A 247 5.89 -8.29 -22.00
C VAL A 247 7.35 -8.53 -22.33
N THR A 248 7.96 -7.61 -23.07
CA THR A 248 9.40 -7.65 -23.34
C THR A 248 10.13 -6.67 -22.42
N TRP A 249 11.02 -7.18 -21.57
CA TRP A 249 11.80 -6.38 -20.62
C TRP A 249 13.30 -6.48 -20.91
N GLY A 250 14.03 -5.37 -20.79
CA GLY A 250 15.48 -5.28 -20.91
C GLY A 250 15.95 -4.09 -21.72
N ASP A 251 17.10 -3.55 -21.35
CA ASP A 251 17.67 -2.29 -21.89
C ASP A 251 18.47 -2.51 -23.19
N ASP A 252 18.87 -3.71 -23.51
CA ASP A 252 19.75 -4.02 -24.64
C ASP A 252 19.11 -5.02 -25.61
N ARG A 253 19.32 -4.83 -26.91
CA ARG A 253 18.83 -5.75 -27.96
C ARG A 253 19.28 -7.21 -27.76
N LEU A 254 20.30 -7.44 -26.92
CA LEU A 254 20.88 -8.75 -26.62
C LEU A 254 20.37 -9.40 -25.31
N ARG A 255 19.56 -8.68 -24.49
CA ARG A 255 19.06 -9.18 -23.20
C ARG A 255 17.56 -8.95 -22.99
N ARG A 256 16.78 -9.01 -24.06
CA ARG A 256 15.31 -8.95 -23.93
C ARG A 256 14.80 -10.29 -23.42
N ILE A 257 14.19 -10.25 -22.23
CA ILE A 257 13.47 -11.41 -21.67
C ILE A 257 11.96 -11.23 -21.92
N LYS A 258 11.29 -12.36 -22.15
CA LYS A 258 9.84 -12.41 -22.23
C LYS A 258 9.29 -12.70 -20.83
N ILE A 259 8.42 -11.86 -20.37
CA ILE A 259 7.76 -11.97 -19.06
C ILE A 259 6.30 -12.31 -19.31
N PRO A 260 5.76 -13.37 -18.71
CA PRO A 260 4.33 -13.68 -18.80
C PRO A 260 3.50 -12.57 -18.14
N PHE A 261 2.23 -12.54 -18.43
CA PHE A 261 1.31 -11.67 -17.71
C PHE A 261 1.14 -12.13 -16.27
N MET A 262 0.71 -11.19 -15.41
CA MET A 262 0.24 -11.52 -14.06
C MET A 262 -0.82 -12.61 -14.16
N ASP A 263 -0.81 -13.50 -13.18
CA ASP A 263 -1.81 -14.54 -13.02
C ASP A 263 -2.34 -14.55 -11.58
N VAL A 264 -3.30 -15.38 -11.31
CA VAL A 264 -3.95 -15.51 -10.00
C VAL A 264 -3.79 -16.93 -9.50
N ALA A 265 -3.20 -17.06 -8.33
CA ALA A 265 -3.14 -18.33 -7.60
C ALA A 265 -4.12 -18.30 -6.43
N THR A 266 -4.83 -19.41 -6.21
CA THR A 266 -5.74 -19.59 -5.08
C THR A 266 -5.27 -20.72 -4.18
N ASN A 267 -5.28 -20.50 -2.87
CA ASN A 267 -5.05 -21.54 -1.87
C ASN A 267 -6.24 -21.58 -0.91
N ILE A 268 -6.56 -22.78 -0.44
CA ILE A 268 -7.74 -23.02 0.38
C ILE A 268 -7.32 -23.70 1.69
N ALA A 269 -7.92 -23.26 2.80
CA ALA A 269 -7.84 -23.94 4.07
C ALA A 269 -9.26 -24.13 4.62
N LEU A 270 -9.56 -25.35 5.04
CA LEU A 270 -10.84 -25.71 5.64
C LEU A 270 -10.66 -25.98 7.13
N SER A 271 -11.71 -25.76 7.92
CA SER A 271 -11.73 -26.13 9.35
C SER A 271 -11.45 -27.63 9.59
N THR A 272 -11.69 -28.48 8.58
CA THR A 272 -11.45 -29.91 8.60
C THR A 272 -10.01 -30.32 8.31
N ASP A 273 -9.20 -29.44 7.70
CA ASP A 273 -7.81 -29.73 7.31
C ASP A 273 -6.83 -29.57 8.49
N GLY A 274 -7.32 -29.02 9.62
CA GLY A 274 -6.55 -28.75 10.84
C GLY A 274 -6.24 -29.96 11.69
N PRO A 275 -5.71 -29.77 12.90
CA PRO A 275 -5.84 -28.51 13.67
C PRO A 275 -4.83 -27.44 13.31
N TYR A 276 -5.31 -26.22 13.09
CA TYR A 276 -4.46 -25.03 13.01
C TYR A 276 -4.27 -24.45 14.42
N LYS A 277 -3.04 -24.43 14.91
CA LYS A 277 -2.72 -24.03 16.30
C LYS A 277 -2.91 -22.53 16.54
N ASP A 278 -2.66 -21.72 15.52
CA ASP A 278 -2.70 -20.27 15.56
C ASP A 278 -2.88 -19.68 14.15
N VAL A 279 -3.04 -18.37 14.10
CA VAL A 279 -3.20 -17.61 12.85
C VAL A 279 -2.01 -17.76 11.92
N GLN A 280 -0.79 -17.89 12.47
CA GLN A 280 0.42 -18.04 11.65
C GLN A 280 0.41 -19.38 10.91
N THR A 281 0.08 -20.47 11.61
CA THR A 281 -0.01 -21.82 11.01
C THR A 281 -1.09 -21.87 9.92
N LEU A 282 -2.21 -21.17 10.12
CA LEU A 282 -3.27 -21.06 9.12
C LEU A 282 -2.80 -20.22 7.92
N HIS A 283 -2.15 -19.09 8.18
CA HIS A 283 -1.61 -18.24 7.11
C HIS A 283 -0.53 -18.96 6.30
N ASP A 284 0.36 -19.69 6.95
CA ASP A 284 1.38 -20.50 6.26
C ASP A 284 0.76 -21.58 5.36
N ALA A 285 -0.39 -22.14 5.74
CA ALA A 285 -1.13 -23.07 4.89
C ALA A 285 -1.75 -22.38 3.67
N LEU A 286 -2.19 -21.12 3.83
CA LEU A 286 -2.80 -20.31 2.77
C LEU A 286 -1.76 -19.69 1.82
N THR A 287 -0.50 -19.59 2.21
CA THR A 287 0.57 -18.97 1.40
C THR A 287 1.55 -20.00 0.83
N ARG A 288 1.39 -21.28 1.12
CA ARG A 288 2.21 -22.33 0.50
C ARG A 288 1.96 -22.36 -0.99
N THR A 289 2.92 -21.83 -1.74
CA THR A 289 2.99 -22.01 -3.19
C THR A 289 3.16 -23.51 -3.49
N ILE A 290 2.24 -24.07 -4.27
CA ILE A 290 2.35 -25.43 -4.81
C ILE A 290 3.44 -25.47 -5.86
#